data_0aaf882126d51321b879d5f149a787d2
#
_entry.id   0aaf882126d51321b879d5f149a787d2
#
_cell.length_a   1.000
_cell.length_b   1.000
_cell.length_c   1.000
_cell.angle_alpha   90.00
_cell.angle_beta   90.00
_cell.angle_gamma   90.00
#
_symmetry.space_group_name_H-M   'P 1'
#
loop_
_entity.id
_entity.type
_entity.pdbx_description
1 polymer ?
#
loop_
_entity_poly.entity_id
_entity_poly.type
_entity_poly.pdbx_seq_one_letter_code
_entity_poly.pdbx_strand_id
1 'polypeptide(L)'
;MSLPEALRTLHRPPPSLQLSELESGKHPAQQRLILEELLAHNLSMLALRAGAQRYHALPLGANDTLKNQLLASLPFKPTGAQARVTAEIEHDMA
;
A
#
# COMPACT_ATOMS: atom_id res chain seq x y z
N MET A 1 8.67 -23.49 8.52
CA MET A 1 10.04 -23.44 7.94
C MET A 1 10.69 -22.14 8.36
N SER A 2 11.92 -22.18 8.87
CA SER A 2 12.70 -20.98 9.19
C SER A 2 13.21 -20.29 7.91
N LEU A 3 13.55 -19.00 8.00
CA LEU A 3 14.09 -18.25 6.85
C LEU A 3 15.41 -18.86 6.32
N PRO A 4 16.40 -19.25 7.18
CA PRO A 4 17.61 -19.91 6.70
C PRO A 4 17.36 -21.25 5.99
N GLU A 5 16.39 -22.03 6.47
CA GLU A 5 15.99 -23.28 5.78
C GLU A 5 15.35 -22.99 4.43
N ALA A 6 14.47 -22.02 4.34
CA ALA A 6 13.83 -21.64 3.08
C ALA A 6 14.87 -21.19 2.04
N LEU A 7 15.81 -20.32 2.43
CA LEU A 7 16.90 -19.86 1.57
C LEU A 7 17.77 -21.05 1.12
N ARG A 8 18.16 -21.94 2.04
CA ARG A 8 18.98 -23.11 1.70
C ARG A 8 18.26 -24.03 0.71
N THR A 9 16.97 -24.29 0.95
CA THR A 9 16.17 -25.16 0.09
C THR A 9 16.05 -24.62 -1.33
N LEU A 10 15.88 -23.31 -1.48
CA LEU A 10 15.73 -22.70 -2.81
C LEU A 10 17.06 -22.52 -3.56
N HIS A 11 18.15 -22.22 -2.86
CA HIS A 11 19.46 -22.06 -3.48
C HIS A 11 20.25 -23.37 -3.67
N ARG A 12 19.95 -24.38 -2.85
CA ARG A 12 20.55 -25.72 -2.92
C ARG A 12 19.47 -26.76 -2.67
N PRO A 13 18.56 -26.96 -3.65
CA PRO A 13 17.47 -27.92 -3.48
C PRO A 13 18.03 -29.34 -3.26
N PRO A 14 17.45 -30.07 -2.31
CA PRO A 14 17.84 -31.46 -2.11
C PRO A 14 17.43 -32.30 -3.33
N PRO A 15 18.15 -33.39 -3.64
CA PRO A 15 17.83 -34.25 -4.80
C PRO A 15 16.42 -34.87 -4.77
N SER A 16 15.80 -34.93 -3.60
CA SER A 16 14.44 -35.43 -3.41
C SER A 16 13.34 -34.43 -3.79
N LEU A 17 13.70 -33.14 -3.95
CA LEU A 17 12.73 -32.11 -4.28
C LEU A 17 12.45 -32.12 -5.79
N GLN A 18 11.19 -32.31 -6.15
CA GLN A 18 10.78 -32.29 -7.56
C GLN A 18 10.69 -30.84 -8.07
N LEU A 19 11.22 -30.61 -9.27
CA LEU A 19 11.21 -29.27 -9.88
C LEU A 19 9.79 -28.72 -10.05
N SER A 20 8.83 -29.60 -10.38
CA SER A 20 7.42 -29.24 -10.50
C SER A 20 6.79 -28.65 -9.23
N GLU A 21 7.30 -29.03 -8.04
CA GLU A 21 6.84 -28.43 -6.78
C GLU A 21 7.28 -26.97 -6.66
N LEU A 22 8.47 -26.63 -7.15
CA LEU A 22 8.96 -25.26 -7.19
C LEU A 22 8.27 -24.45 -8.29
N GLU A 23 8.02 -25.03 -9.45
CA GLU A 23 7.32 -24.36 -10.57
C GLU A 23 5.91 -23.94 -10.20
N SER A 24 5.25 -24.69 -9.33
CA SER A 24 3.91 -24.33 -8.83
C SER A 24 3.86 -23.05 -7.98
N GLY A 25 5.00 -22.57 -7.47
CA GLY A 25 5.09 -21.43 -6.56
C GLY A 25 4.53 -21.68 -5.15
N LYS A 26 4.09 -22.91 -4.87
CA LYS A 26 3.40 -23.26 -3.61
C LYS A 26 4.30 -23.96 -2.59
N HIS A 27 5.56 -24.18 -2.90
CA HIS A 27 6.48 -24.82 -1.96
C HIS A 27 6.64 -23.95 -0.69
N PRO A 28 6.67 -24.57 0.52
CA PRO A 28 6.76 -23.83 1.79
C PRO A 28 7.93 -22.85 1.89
N ALA A 29 9.06 -23.14 1.24
CA ALA A 29 10.22 -22.25 1.18
C ALA A 29 9.90 -20.97 0.37
N GLN A 30 9.19 -21.10 -0.75
CA GLN A 30 8.76 -19.96 -1.57
C GLN A 30 7.72 -19.11 -0.81
N GLN A 31 6.73 -19.77 -0.20
CA GLN A 31 5.72 -19.08 0.61
C GLN A 31 6.35 -18.30 1.77
N ARG A 32 7.40 -18.86 2.38
CA ARG A 32 8.14 -18.16 3.44
C ARG A 32 8.82 -16.89 2.93
N LEU A 33 9.48 -16.93 1.77
CA LEU A 33 10.12 -15.75 1.19
C LEU A 33 9.11 -14.72 0.69
N ILE A 34 8.01 -15.16 0.10
CA ILE A 34 6.91 -14.26 -0.30
C ILE A 34 6.37 -13.51 0.92
N LEU A 35 6.17 -14.21 2.04
CA LEU A 35 5.71 -13.56 3.28
C LEU A 35 6.72 -12.51 3.79
N GLU A 36 8.02 -12.85 3.80
CA GLU A 36 9.07 -11.91 4.22
C GLU A 36 9.11 -10.66 3.33
N GLU A 37 9.03 -10.83 2.02
CA GLU A 37 9.04 -9.73 1.06
C GLU A 37 7.82 -8.81 1.24
N LEU A 38 6.64 -9.39 1.31
CA LEU A 38 5.40 -8.63 1.52
C LEU A 38 5.39 -7.90 2.86
N LEU A 39 5.89 -8.56 3.91
CA LEU A 39 5.98 -7.95 5.24
C LEU A 39 6.98 -6.80 5.25
N ALA A 40 8.18 -7.00 4.68
CA ALA A 40 9.20 -5.96 4.58
C ALA A 40 8.69 -4.75 3.78
N HIS A 41 8.02 -5.00 2.65
CA HIS A 41 7.41 -3.94 1.84
C HIS A 41 6.34 -3.17 2.64
N ASN A 42 5.42 -3.88 3.28
CA ASN A 42 4.35 -3.26 4.07
C ASN A 42 4.91 -2.42 5.23
N LEU A 43 5.88 -2.96 5.98
CA LEU A 43 6.53 -2.24 7.08
C LEU A 43 7.26 -1.00 6.59
N SER A 44 7.93 -1.07 5.43
CA SER A 44 8.60 0.07 4.80
C SER A 44 7.61 1.17 4.44
N MET A 45 6.47 0.81 3.86
CA MET A 45 5.40 1.77 3.53
C MET A 45 4.81 2.42 4.79
N LEU A 46 4.58 1.63 5.85
CA LEU A 46 4.11 2.17 7.13
C LEU A 46 5.13 3.12 7.77
N ALA A 47 6.41 2.79 7.71
CA ALA A 47 7.48 3.65 8.22
C ALA A 47 7.57 4.97 7.45
N LEU A 48 7.46 4.94 6.11
CA LEU A 48 7.41 6.13 5.27
C LEU A 48 6.20 7.00 5.60
N ARG A 49 5.02 6.39 5.76
CA ARG A 49 3.80 7.09 6.13
C ARG A 49 3.93 7.77 7.50
N ALA A 50 4.44 7.05 8.51
CA ALA A 50 4.69 7.61 9.83
C ALA A 50 5.73 8.74 9.80
N GLY A 51 6.73 8.65 8.91
CA GLY A 51 7.70 9.70 8.67
C GLY A 51 7.05 10.95 8.06
N ALA A 52 6.23 10.78 7.04
CA ALA A 52 5.53 11.88 6.36
C ALA A 52 4.60 12.66 7.31
N GLN A 53 3.94 11.98 8.23
CA GLN A 53 3.06 12.60 9.23
C GLN A 53 3.79 13.51 10.24
N ARG A 54 5.12 13.48 10.29
CA ARG A 54 5.90 14.38 11.15
C ARG A 54 6.11 15.77 10.52
N TYR A 55 5.87 15.91 9.24
CA TYR A 55 5.98 17.19 8.55
C TYR A 55 4.61 17.87 8.55
N HIS A 56 4.54 19.00 9.24
CA HIS A 56 3.35 19.84 9.21
C HIS A 56 3.41 20.75 7.98
N ALA A 57 2.38 20.66 7.15
CA ALA A 57 2.16 21.64 6.10
C ALA A 57 1.53 22.92 6.67
N LEU A 58 1.66 24.03 5.97
CA LEU A 58 0.88 25.23 6.30
C LEU A 58 -0.59 24.93 6.03
N PRO A 59 -1.49 25.16 7.00
CA PRO A 59 -2.90 24.94 6.78
C PRO A 59 -3.43 25.84 5.68
N LEU A 60 -4.19 25.26 4.78
CA LEU A 60 -4.87 25.98 3.70
C LEU A 60 -6.32 26.24 4.13
N GLY A 61 -6.65 27.51 4.33
CA GLY A 61 -8.02 27.90 4.66
C GLY A 61 -9.00 27.52 3.54
N ALA A 62 -10.11 26.93 3.92
CA ALA A 62 -11.18 26.61 2.98
C ALA A 62 -11.73 27.87 2.31
N ASN A 63 -11.86 27.85 0.99
CA ASN A 63 -12.54 28.89 0.23
C ASN A 63 -13.85 28.34 -0.35
N ASP A 64 -14.89 28.35 0.48
CA ASP A 64 -16.21 27.81 0.10
C ASP A 64 -16.81 28.54 -1.08
N THR A 65 -16.51 29.81 -1.29
CA THR A 65 -17.05 30.58 -2.42
C THR A 65 -16.55 30.03 -3.76
N LEU A 66 -15.24 29.84 -3.90
CA LEU A 66 -14.64 29.29 -5.13
C LEU A 66 -15.06 27.83 -5.35
N LYS A 67 -15.10 27.05 -4.29
CA LYS A 67 -15.55 25.65 -4.34
C LYS A 67 -16.99 25.55 -4.84
N ASN A 68 -17.89 26.36 -4.29
CA ASN A 68 -19.30 26.35 -4.67
C ASN A 68 -19.49 26.85 -6.10
N GLN A 69 -18.74 27.84 -6.55
CA GLN A 69 -18.75 28.30 -7.95
C GLN A 69 -18.27 27.19 -8.89
N LEU A 70 -17.20 26.48 -8.54
CA LEU A 70 -16.72 25.34 -9.33
C LEU A 70 -17.79 24.24 -9.41
N LEU A 71 -18.35 23.83 -8.28
CA LEU A 71 -19.38 22.78 -8.23
C LEU A 71 -20.62 23.17 -9.03
N ALA A 72 -21.02 24.45 -9.00
CA ALA A 72 -22.16 24.95 -9.79
C ALA A 72 -21.87 24.98 -11.30
N SER A 73 -20.61 25.11 -11.71
CA SER A 73 -20.22 25.14 -13.13
C SER A 73 -20.08 23.74 -13.75
N LEU A 74 -20.06 22.68 -12.94
CA LEU A 74 -19.92 21.32 -13.46
C LEU A 74 -21.19 20.86 -14.18
N PRO A 75 -21.09 20.20 -15.34
CA PRO A 75 -22.23 19.65 -16.07
C PRO A 75 -22.84 18.40 -15.42
N PHE A 76 -22.30 17.96 -14.28
CA PHE A 76 -22.74 16.80 -13.51
C PHE A 76 -22.65 17.06 -12.02
N LYS A 77 -23.35 16.25 -11.23
CA LYS A 77 -23.23 16.27 -9.76
C LYS A 77 -22.17 15.25 -9.32
N PRO A 78 -21.25 15.61 -8.41
CA PRO A 78 -20.33 14.66 -7.81
C PRO A 78 -21.06 13.48 -7.18
N THR A 79 -20.51 12.28 -7.30
CA THR A 79 -21.03 11.09 -6.61
C THR A 79 -20.81 11.21 -5.10
N GLY A 80 -21.57 10.43 -4.31
CA GLY A 80 -21.37 10.40 -2.86
C GLY A 80 -19.96 10.01 -2.43
N ALA A 81 -19.27 9.15 -3.19
CA ALA A 81 -17.88 8.78 -2.94
C ALA A 81 -16.92 9.96 -3.18
N GLN A 82 -17.10 10.70 -4.28
CA GLN A 82 -16.31 11.89 -4.58
C GLN A 82 -16.49 12.98 -3.51
N ALA A 83 -17.74 13.22 -3.07
CA ALA A 83 -18.01 14.18 -2.01
C ALA A 83 -17.32 13.81 -0.69
N ARG A 84 -17.32 12.53 -0.29
CA ARG A 84 -16.61 12.07 0.91
C ARG A 84 -15.11 12.29 0.82
N VAL A 85 -14.49 11.85 -0.29
CA VAL A 85 -13.05 12.01 -0.50
C VAL A 85 -12.64 13.48 -0.53
N THR A 86 -13.43 14.34 -1.16
CA THR A 86 -13.19 15.78 -1.15
C THR A 86 -13.22 16.35 0.27
N ALA A 87 -14.19 15.95 1.09
CA ALA A 87 -14.28 16.40 2.48
C ALA A 87 -13.10 15.89 3.34
N GLU A 88 -12.62 14.66 3.11
CA GLU A 88 -11.42 14.12 3.77
C GLU A 88 -10.17 14.93 3.40
N ILE A 89 -9.97 15.24 2.11
CA ILE A 89 -8.86 16.07 1.63
C ILE A 89 -8.92 17.48 2.25
N GLU A 90 -10.10 18.09 2.29
CA GLU A 90 -10.28 19.41 2.90
C GLU A 90 -9.95 19.41 4.39
N HIS A 91 -10.33 18.35 5.09
CA HIS A 91 -9.98 18.15 6.49
C HIS A 91 -8.48 18.01 6.71
N ASP A 92 -7.80 17.24 5.84
CA ASP A 92 -6.36 17.03 5.92
C ASP A 92 -5.55 18.28 5.58
N MET A 93 -6.14 19.23 4.83
CA MET A 93 -5.51 20.49 4.43
C MET A 93 -5.73 21.63 5.44
N ALA A 94 -6.68 21.49 6.36
CA ALA A 94 -7.05 22.49 7.35
C ALA A 94 -6.19 22.38 8.62
#